data_96e1379f4ca832a4b1442086de1b7ba6
#
_entry.id   96e1379f4ca832a4b1442086de1b7ba6
#
_cell.length_a   1.000
_cell.length_b   1.000
_cell.length_c   1.000
_cell.angle_alpha   90.00
_cell.angle_beta   90.00
_cell.angle_gamma   90.00
#
_symmetry.space_group_name_H-M   'P 1'
#
loop_
_entity.id
_entity.type
_entity.pdbx_description
1 polymer ?
#
loop_
_entity_poly.entity_id
_entity_poly.type
_entity_poly.pdbx_seq_one_letter_code
_entity_poly.pdbx_strand_id
1 'polypeptide(L)'
;MLFLLFTLFCSTPTLATESKGFVIPVAGSNEMPLALPKPQLPAGDPDVVADIIWGTVFHDLEMTGYFKMLDPNLFLEQNKGVEPGTFSFSDWTEKPVQAHVLAKIRLLPAGHPECDPGGKKMCVDVYSYYAISGQKLAAKRFRAQKEHARYMAHEASNSIITSITGEESIFGMRIAAVGSQGGNKEIFLLDVDGKGVSKVTRNGSINLSPAWSPDGRQIAWTSYRRGN
;
A
#
# COMPACT_ATOMS: atom_id res chain seq x y z
N MET A 1 -58.75 29.71 28.24
CA MET A 1 -57.34 30.14 28.46
C MET A 1 -56.47 28.90 28.37
N LEU A 2 -55.92 28.60 27.18
CA LEU A 2 -55.19 27.36 26.85
C LEU A 2 -53.70 27.70 26.87
N PHE A 3 -52.97 27.13 27.84
CA PHE A 3 -51.50 27.30 27.93
C PHE A 3 -50.82 26.22 27.05
N LEU A 4 -50.18 26.68 25.99
CA LEU A 4 -49.30 25.85 25.16
C LEU A 4 -47.89 25.78 25.80
N LEU A 5 -47.51 24.61 26.30
CA LEU A 5 -46.13 24.37 26.78
C LEU A 5 -45.22 24.05 25.55
N PHE A 6 -44.31 24.96 25.25
CA PHE A 6 -43.24 24.72 24.29
C PHE A 6 -42.09 24.03 24.99
N THR A 7 -41.88 22.75 24.73
CA THR A 7 -40.66 22.05 25.18
C THR A 7 -39.52 22.31 24.19
N LEU A 8 -38.54 23.08 24.65
CA LEU A 8 -37.28 23.30 23.93
C LEU A 8 -36.45 22.02 23.99
N PHE A 9 -36.32 21.31 22.86
CA PHE A 9 -35.32 20.25 22.72
C PHE A 9 -33.94 20.91 22.57
N CYS A 10 -33.17 20.89 23.64
CA CYS A 10 -31.74 21.22 23.64
C CYS A 10 -30.97 20.04 23.07
N SER A 11 -30.62 20.09 21.78
CA SER A 11 -29.71 19.14 21.19
C SER A 11 -28.28 19.44 21.68
N THR A 12 -27.73 18.58 22.51
CA THR A 12 -26.32 18.63 22.90
C THR A 12 -25.44 18.38 21.65
N PRO A 13 -24.46 19.24 21.37
CA PRO A 13 -23.53 18.95 20.30
C PRO A 13 -22.70 17.72 20.68
N THR A 14 -22.75 16.68 19.86
CA THR A 14 -21.84 15.54 19.93
C THR A 14 -20.44 16.08 19.63
N LEU A 15 -19.57 16.09 20.63
CA LEU A 15 -18.16 16.38 20.45
C LEU A 15 -17.60 15.29 19.52
N ALA A 16 -17.32 15.68 18.29
CA ALA A 16 -16.50 14.89 17.39
C ALA A 16 -15.15 14.70 18.07
N THR A 17 -14.79 13.45 18.32
CA THR A 17 -13.46 13.10 18.80
C THR A 17 -12.49 13.49 17.69
N GLU A 18 -11.73 14.56 17.90
CA GLU A 18 -10.62 14.91 17.02
C GLU A 18 -9.66 13.70 17.00
N SER A 19 -9.61 13.01 15.88
CA SER A 19 -8.50 12.12 15.59
C SER A 19 -7.26 13.02 15.54
N LYS A 20 -6.34 12.85 16.47
CA LYS A 20 -5.02 13.47 16.41
C LYS A 20 -4.28 12.88 15.21
N GLY A 21 -4.55 13.43 14.03
CA GLY A 21 -3.80 13.17 12.83
C GLY A 21 -2.37 13.65 13.07
N PHE A 22 -1.41 12.78 12.87
CA PHE A 22 -0.01 13.15 12.82
C PHE A 22 0.21 13.87 11.49
N VAL A 23 0.42 15.18 11.52
CA VAL A 23 0.71 15.97 10.32
C VAL A 23 2.15 15.70 9.94
N ILE A 24 2.36 14.92 8.87
CA ILE A 24 3.67 14.85 8.22
C ILE A 24 3.82 16.11 7.38
N PRO A 25 4.88 16.91 7.59
CA PRO A 25 5.10 18.08 6.75
C PRO A 25 5.35 17.64 5.31
N VAL A 26 4.57 18.21 4.39
CA VAL A 26 4.68 18.01 2.94
C VAL A 26 6.06 18.43 2.46
N ALA A 27 6.69 17.56 1.68
CA ALA A 27 7.83 17.73 0.78
C ALA A 27 8.77 18.92 1.07
N GLY A 28 9.93 18.62 1.65
CA GLY A 28 11.03 19.59 1.57
C GLY A 28 12.16 19.46 2.57
N SER A 29 12.04 18.75 3.70
CA SER A 29 13.16 18.69 4.62
C SER A 29 13.23 17.55 5.64
N ASN A 30 12.18 16.75 5.86
CA ASN A 30 12.24 15.69 6.88
C ASN A 30 11.55 14.42 6.44
N GLU A 31 12.10 13.74 5.44
CA GLU A 31 11.72 12.34 5.16
C GLU A 31 11.99 11.49 6.39
N MET A 32 11.03 10.66 6.75
CA MET A 32 11.15 9.79 7.92
C MET A 32 12.00 8.56 7.59
N PRO A 33 13.13 8.32 8.28
CA PRO A 33 13.96 7.14 8.03
C PRO A 33 13.16 5.85 8.28
N LEU A 34 12.98 5.05 7.22
CA LEU A 34 12.22 3.80 7.25
C LEU A 34 13.11 2.61 6.90
N ALA A 35 13.13 1.62 7.79
CA ALA A 35 13.75 0.32 7.55
C ALA A 35 12.70 -0.68 7.05
N LEU A 36 12.96 -1.29 5.89
CA LEU A 36 12.18 -2.37 5.30
C LEU A 36 13.11 -3.56 5.01
N PRO A 37 13.35 -4.47 5.97
CA PRO A 37 14.11 -5.68 5.71
C PRO A 37 13.40 -6.60 4.72
N LYS A 38 14.16 -7.54 4.15
CA LYS A 38 13.59 -8.60 3.31
C LYS A 38 12.50 -9.36 4.06
N PRO A 39 11.46 -9.85 3.37
CA PRO A 39 10.38 -10.59 4.00
C PRO A 39 10.88 -11.83 4.72
N GLN A 40 10.29 -12.11 5.88
CA GLN A 40 10.50 -13.39 6.57
C GLN A 40 9.75 -14.49 5.83
N LEU A 41 10.46 -15.56 5.51
CA LEU A 41 9.93 -16.77 4.87
C LEU A 41 10.01 -17.96 5.83
N PRO A 42 9.12 -18.96 5.72
CA PRO A 42 9.34 -20.27 6.31
C PRO A 42 10.64 -20.88 5.78
N ALA A 43 11.31 -21.68 6.60
CA ALA A 43 12.57 -22.29 6.23
C ALA A 43 12.42 -23.14 4.94
N GLY A 44 13.24 -22.85 3.92
CA GLY A 44 13.36 -23.66 2.72
C GLY A 44 12.70 -23.14 1.45
N ASP A 45 12.13 -21.95 1.45
CA ASP A 45 11.47 -21.40 0.26
C ASP A 45 12.17 -20.12 -0.24
N PRO A 46 13.10 -20.21 -1.22
CA PRO A 46 13.60 -19.02 -1.92
C PRO A 46 12.50 -18.56 -2.89
N ASP A 47 11.72 -17.56 -2.52
CA ASP A 47 10.53 -17.22 -3.29
C ASP A 47 10.74 -15.97 -4.14
N VAL A 48 10.70 -16.15 -5.48
CA VAL A 48 10.60 -15.06 -6.45
C VAL A 48 9.45 -14.10 -6.10
N VAL A 49 8.37 -14.60 -5.48
CA VAL A 49 7.24 -13.79 -5.00
C VAL A 49 7.66 -12.86 -3.88
N ALA A 50 8.58 -13.27 -3.01
CA ALA A 50 9.09 -12.42 -1.93
C ALA A 50 9.82 -11.20 -2.48
N ASP A 51 10.62 -11.37 -3.52
CA ASP A 51 11.32 -10.25 -4.17
C ASP A 51 10.35 -9.32 -4.90
N ILE A 52 9.31 -9.86 -5.54
CA ILE A 52 8.24 -9.05 -6.16
C ILE A 52 7.54 -8.21 -5.10
N ILE A 53 7.13 -8.82 -3.98
CA ILE A 53 6.42 -8.12 -2.90
C ILE A 53 7.33 -7.07 -2.28
N TRP A 54 8.53 -7.45 -1.88
CA TRP A 54 9.48 -6.52 -1.26
C TRP A 54 9.83 -5.35 -2.18
N GLY A 55 10.19 -5.64 -3.44
CA GLY A 55 10.57 -4.61 -4.40
C GLY A 55 9.42 -3.67 -4.75
N THR A 56 8.17 -4.18 -4.77
CA THR A 56 6.99 -3.32 -5.00
C THR A 56 6.75 -2.44 -3.79
N VAL A 57 6.75 -2.99 -2.56
CA VAL A 57 6.55 -2.20 -1.34
C VAL A 57 7.64 -1.16 -1.17
N PHE A 58 8.90 -1.53 -1.41
CA PHE A 58 10.02 -0.59 -1.33
C PHE A 58 9.83 0.60 -2.28
N HIS A 59 9.52 0.30 -3.53
CA HIS A 59 9.30 1.31 -4.57
C HIS A 59 8.08 2.22 -4.26
N ASP A 60 6.97 1.63 -3.82
CA ASP A 60 5.77 2.38 -3.45
C ASP A 60 6.08 3.38 -2.31
N LEU A 61 6.75 2.91 -1.25
CA LEU A 61 7.10 3.75 -0.10
C LEU A 61 8.06 4.88 -0.50
N GLU A 62 9.06 4.58 -1.35
CA GLU A 62 10.01 5.56 -1.88
C GLU A 62 9.29 6.63 -2.72
N MET A 63 8.35 6.23 -3.58
CA MET A 63 7.57 7.14 -4.43
C MET A 63 6.75 8.16 -3.66
N THR A 64 6.37 7.88 -2.41
CA THR A 64 5.55 8.81 -1.62
C THR A 64 6.28 10.09 -1.25
N GLY A 65 7.62 10.06 -1.18
CA GLY A 65 8.43 11.15 -0.64
C GLY A 65 8.25 11.37 0.89
N TYR A 66 7.46 10.54 1.56
CA TYR A 66 7.33 10.60 3.04
C TYR A 66 8.49 9.93 3.75
N PHE A 67 9.15 8.98 3.09
CA PHE A 67 10.13 8.10 3.71
C PHE A 67 11.49 8.20 3.03
N LYS A 68 12.52 8.34 3.86
CA LYS A 68 13.89 8.05 3.47
C LYS A 68 14.11 6.55 3.63
N MET A 69 14.08 5.81 2.53
CA MET A 69 14.33 4.37 2.56
C MET A 69 15.78 4.11 2.98
N LEU A 70 15.97 3.31 4.03
CA LEU A 70 17.29 2.96 4.53
C LEU A 70 17.88 1.79 3.73
N ASP A 71 19.21 1.82 3.53
CA ASP A 71 19.91 0.76 2.78
C ASP A 71 19.80 -0.59 3.51
N PRO A 72 19.21 -1.60 2.88
CA PRO A 72 19.05 -2.92 3.48
C PRO A 72 20.38 -3.61 3.84
N ASN A 73 21.48 -3.22 3.22
CA ASN A 73 22.81 -3.76 3.54
C ASN A 73 23.32 -3.33 4.93
N LEU A 74 22.73 -2.31 5.52
CA LEU A 74 23.05 -1.87 6.87
C LEU A 74 22.34 -2.69 7.95
N PHE A 75 21.36 -3.51 7.59
CA PHE A 75 20.54 -4.23 8.55
C PHE A 75 21.27 -5.45 9.12
N LEU A 76 21.48 -5.44 10.43
CA LEU A 76 22.13 -6.54 11.15
C LEU A 76 21.23 -7.79 11.25
N GLU A 77 19.91 -7.58 11.23
CA GLU A 77 18.89 -8.61 11.41
C GLU A 77 17.88 -8.63 10.27
N GLN A 78 18.16 -9.38 9.22
CA GLN A 78 17.20 -9.47 8.11
C GLN A 78 16.10 -10.53 8.32
N ASN A 79 16.41 -11.63 9.01
CA ASN A 79 15.56 -12.85 9.04
C ASN A 79 14.96 -13.18 10.42
N LYS A 80 15.06 -12.30 11.40
CA LYS A 80 14.36 -12.50 12.68
C LYS A 80 12.88 -12.14 12.56
N GLY A 81 12.07 -12.69 13.48
CA GLY A 81 10.61 -12.60 13.44
C GLY A 81 10.03 -11.20 13.24
N VAL A 82 8.72 -11.14 13.12
CA VAL A 82 7.99 -9.90 12.81
C VAL A 82 7.28 -9.31 14.02
N GLU A 83 7.09 -10.10 15.09
CA GLU A 83 6.44 -9.68 16.32
C GLU A 83 7.45 -9.23 17.38
N PRO A 84 7.08 -8.26 18.27
CA PRO A 84 7.92 -7.88 19.42
C PRO A 84 8.31 -9.10 20.26
N GLY A 85 9.58 -9.13 20.70
CA GLY A 85 10.15 -10.28 21.41
C GLY A 85 10.82 -11.31 20.51
N THR A 86 10.59 -11.28 19.21
CA THR A 86 11.31 -12.12 18.23
C THR A 86 12.48 -11.38 17.57
N PHE A 87 12.60 -10.09 17.78
CA PHE A 87 13.68 -9.21 17.34
C PHE A 87 13.89 -8.09 18.39
N SER A 88 15.01 -7.35 18.30
CA SER A 88 15.29 -6.21 19.16
C SER A 88 15.13 -4.89 18.40
N PHE A 89 14.41 -3.91 18.98
CA PHE A 89 14.29 -2.58 18.39
C PHE A 89 15.62 -1.81 18.39
N SER A 90 16.53 -2.10 19.31
CA SER A 90 17.86 -1.46 19.34
C SER A 90 18.65 -1.70 18.05
N ASP A 91 18.51 -2.89 17.43
CA ASP A 91 19.20 -3.22 16.19
C ASP A 91 18.76 -2.33 15.00
N TRP A 92 17.63 -1.66 15.15
CA TRP A 92 17.06 -0.76 14.14
C TRP A 92 17.21 0.71 14.46
N THR A 93 17.30 1.07 15.74
CA THR A 93 17.35 2.47 16.17
C THR A 93 18.77 2.97 16.39
N GLU A 94 19.71 2.09 16.67
CA GLU A 94 21.13 2.44 16.86
C GLU A 94 21.88 2.48 15.52
N LYS A 95 23.09 3.04 15.55
CA LYS A 95 23.98 3.04 14.39
C LYS A 95 24.34 1.60 13.98
N PRO A 96 24.43 1.29 12.69
CA PRO A 96 24.40 2.24 11.56
C PRO A 96 23.01 2.56 11.01
N VAL A 97 21.92 1.89 11.47
CA VAL A 97 20.58 1.91 10.84
C VAL A 97 19.84 3.22 11.13
N GLN A 98 19.60 3.56 12.38
CA GLN A 98 18.92 4.79 12.82
C GLN A 98 17.51 4.97 12.22
N ALA A 99 16.71 3.90 12.20
CA ALA A 99 15.34 3.94 11.72
C ALA A 99 14.41 4.63 12.73
N HIS A 100 13.49 5.45 12.22
CA HIS A 100 12.35 5.96 12.98
C HIS A 100 11.13 5.05 12.83
N VAL A 101 10.96 4.48 11.64
CA VAL A 101 9.92 3.51 11.31
C VAL A 101 10.56 2.19 10.93
N LEU A 102 9.97 1.10 11.41
CA LEU A 102 10.31 -0.26 11.00
C LEU A 102 9.06 -0.91 10.43
N ALA A 103 9.11 -1.31 9.16
CA ALA A 103 8.10 -2.13 8.53
C ALA A 103 8.66 -3.54 8.30
N LYS A 104 7.96 -4.56 8.77
CA LYS A 104 8.35 -5.96 8.60
C LYS A 104 7.25 -6.72 7.87
N ILE A 105 7.66 -7.62 6.99
CA ILE A 105 6.77 -8.44 6.18
C ILE A 105 7.07 -9.91 6.46
N ARG A 106 6.03 -10.71 6.66
CA ARG A 106 6.11 -12.17 6.71
C ARG A 106 5.27 -12.75 5.58
N LEU A 107 5.82 -13.68 4.85
CA LEU A 107 5.10 -14.41 3.81
C LEU A 107 4.84 -15.83 4.29
N LEU A 108 3.61 -16.29 4.09
CA LEU A 108 3.22 -17.67 4.33
C LEU A 108 2.74 -18.26 3.01
N PRO A 109 3.34 -19.37 2.53
CA PRO A 109 3.00 -19.97 1.24
C PRO A 109 1.58 -20.54 1.23
N ALA A 110 1.09 -20.86 0.05
CA ALA A 110 -0.18 -21.55 -0.11
C ALA A 110 -0.15 -22.90 0.63
N GLY A 111 -1.26 -23.22 1.30
CA GLY A 111 -1.37 -24.43 2.09
C GLY A 111 -0.78 -24.34 3.51
N HIS A 112 -0.12 -23.22 3.87
CA HIS A 112 0.42 -23.05 5.22
C HIS A 112 -0.71 -23.04 6.26
N PRO A 113 -0.57 -23.78 7.40
CA PRO A 113 -1.64 -23.91 8.40
C PRO A 113 -2.17 -22.58 8.96
N GLU A 114 -1.29 -21.59 9.14
CA GLU A 114 -1.67 -20.27 9.66
C GLU A 114 -2.28 -19.34 8.61
N CYS A 115 -2.26 -19.72 7.34
CA CYS A 115 -2.74 -18.88 6.24
C CYS A 115 -4.02 -19.43 5.62
N ASP A 116 -3.89 -20.50 4.82
CA ASP A 116 -4.96 -21.10 4.04
C ASP A 116 -4.75 -22.64 4.03
N PRO A 117 -5.08 -23.34 5.12
CA PRO A 117 -4.80 -24.78 5.27
C PRO A 117 -5.38 -25.60 4.10
N GLY A 118 -4.49 -26.26 3.32
CA GLY A 118 -4.87 -27.03 2.15
C GLY A 118 -5.39 -26.22 0.96
N GLY A 119 -5.39 -24.88 1.06
CA GLY A 119 -5.85 -23.99 0.00
C GLY A 119 -4.74 -23.51 -0.94
N LYS A 120 -5.08 -22.61 -1.85
CA LYS A 120 -4.19 -22.08 -2.90
C LYS A 120 -3.74 -20.64 -2.65
N LYS A 121 -4.16 -20.04 -1.53
CA LYS A 121 -3.84 -18.65 -1.21
C LYS A 121 -2.60 -18.58 -0.34
N MET A 122 -1.72 -17.66 -0.64
CA MET A 122 -0.62 -17.23 0.22
C MET A 122 -1.06 -16.07 1.10
N CYS A 123 -0.35 -15.82 2.20
CA CYS A 123 -0.55 -14.66 3.04
C CYS A 123 0.66 -13.74 3.06
N VAL A 124 0.37 -12.45 3.07
CA VAL A 124 1.31 -11.37 3.31
C VAL A 124 0.91 -10.70 4.62
N ASP A 125 1.68 -10.94 5.67
CA ASP A 125 1.51 -10.28 6.97
C ASP A 125 2.42 -9.07 7.02
N VAL A 126 1.87 -7.93 7.33
CA VAL A 126 2.56 -6.64 7.37
C VAL A 126 2.46 -6.06 8.76
N TYR A 127 3.59 -5.65 9.29
CA TYR A 127 3.71 -5.01 10.59
C TYR A 127 4.44 -3.69 10.45
N SER A 128 3.94 -2.64 11.08
CA SER A 128 4.59 -1.35 11.16
C SER A 128 4.75 -0.90 12.61
N TYR A 129 5.90 -0.28 12.90
CA TYR A 129 6.29 0.14 14.23
C TYR A 129 6.92 1.52 14.21
N TYR A 130 6.66 2.32 15.23
CA TYR A 130 7.61 3.36 15.61
C TYR A 130 8.81 2.69 16.29
N ALA A 131 9.95 2.67 15.59
CA ALA A 131 11.11 1.91 16.03
C ALA A 131 11.65 2.42 17.37
N ILE A 132 11.68 3.74 17.58
CA ILE A 132 12.24 4.39 18.78
C ILE A 132 11.44 4.03 20.04
N SER A 133 10.10 4.01 19.96
CA SER A 133 9.25 3.68 21.12
C SER A 133 8.88 2.20 21.21
N GLY A 134 9.14 1.42 20.16
CA GLY A 134 8.68 0.05 20.05
C GLY A 134 7.16 -0.09 19.87
N GLN A 135 6.46 1.02 19.65
CA GLN A 135 5.00 1.02 19.48
C GLN A 135 4.59 0.36 18.17
N LYS A 136 3.75 -0.67 18.24
CA LYS A 136 3.12 -1.25 17.05
C LYS A 136 2.02 -0.31 16.56
N LEU A 137 2.12 0.09 15.28
CA LEU A 137 1.17 0.96 14.61
C LEU A 137 0.09 0.16 13.91
N ALA A 138 0.48 -0.88 13.19
CA ALA A 138 -0.45 -1.79 12.52
C ALA A 138 0.10 -3.21 12.42
N ALA A 139 -0.85 -4.15 12.30
CA ALA A 139 -0.60 -5.52 11.88
C ALA A 139 -1.77 -5.93 10.99
N LYS A 140 -1.52 -6.22 9.71
CA LYS A 140 -2.54 -6.62 8.75
C LYS A 140 -2.12 -7.84 7.96
N ARG A 141 -3.10 -8.67 7.59
CA ARG A 141 -2.91 -9.85 6.75
C ARG A 141 -3.70 -9.69 5.45
N PHE A 142 -3.00 -9.88 4.34
CA PHE A 142 -3.59 -9.95 3.00
C PHE A 142 -3.51 -11.38 2.49
N ARG A 143 -4.55 -11.83 1.79
CA ARG A 143 -4.63 -13.19 1.23
C ARG A 143 -5.00 -13.13 -0.23
N ALA A 144 -4.18 -13.73 -1.08
CA ALA A 144 -4.51 -13.94 -2.48
C ALA A 144 -3.70 -15.12 -3.06
N GLN A 145 -4.00 -15.49 -4.28
CA GLN A 145 -3.14 -16.38 -5.04
C GLN A 145 -1.84 -15.65 -5.43
N LYS A 146 -0.76 -16.38 -5.64
CA LYS A 146 0.57 -15.82 -5.93
C LYS A 146 0.63 -14.91 -7.16
N GLU A 147 -0.26 -15.13 -8.11
CA GLU A 147 -0.40 -14.32 -9.33
C GLU A 147 -0.80 -12.87 -9.02
N HIS A 148 -1.39 -12.65 -7.83
CA HIS A 148 -1.78 -11.32 -7.34
C HIS A 148 -0.75 -10.72 -6.36
N ALA A 149 0.50 -11.19 -6.39
CA ALA A 149 1.55 -10.75 -5.46
C ALA A 149 1.74 -9.23 -5.47
N ARG A 150 1.76 -8.61 -6.65
CA ARG A 150 1.86 -7.14 -6.76
C ARG A 150 0.68 -6.42 -6.11
N TYR A 151 -0.54 -6.91 -6.33
CA TYR A 151 -1.71 -6.34 -5.67
C TYR A 151 -1.59 -6.40 -4.14
N MET A 152 -1.18 -7.56 -3.60
CA MET A 152 -0.94 -7.68 -2.15
C MET A 152 0.17 -6.76 -1.66
N ALA A 153 1.19 -6.52 -2.48
CA ALA A 153 2.26 -5.59 -2.16
C ALA A 153 1.75 -4.14 -2.08
N HIS A 154 0.94 -3.69 -3.02
CA HIS A 154 0.30 -2.37 -2.96
C HIS A 154 -0.61 -2.21 -1.73
N GLU A 155 -1.39 -3.25 -1.39
CA GLU A 155 -2.19 -3.26 -0.15
C GLU A 155 -1.30 -3.20 1.11
N ALA A 156 -0.14 -3.86 1.08
CA ALA A 156 0.85 -3.77 2.15
C ALA A 156 1.41 -2.34 2.27
N SER A 157 1.76 -1.71 1.16
CA SER A 157 2.22 -0.31 1.09
C SER A 157 1.16 0.63 1.67
N ASN A 158 -0.09 0.51 1.23
CA ASN A 158 -1.22 1.29 1.73
C ASN A 158 -1.37 1.14 3.25
N SER A 159 -1.26 -0.09 3.76
CA SER A 159 -1.34 -0.34 5.20
C SER A 159 -0.22 0.35 5.98
N ILE A 160 1.01 0.31 5.48
CA ILE A 160 2.16 0.96 6.11
C ILE A 160 1.95 2.48 6.10
N ILE A 161 1.65 3.07 4.94
CA ILE A 161 1.47 4.51 4.78
C ILE A 161 0.36 5.01 5.70
N THR A 162 -0.84 4.42 5.60
CA THR A 162 -1.99 4.83 6.43
C THR A 162 -1.71 4.71 7.92
N SER A 163 -0.98 3.67 8.36
CA SER A 163 -0.67 3.49 9.78
C SER A 163 0.26 4.55 10.35
N ILE A 164 1.06 5.18 9.51
CA ILE A 164 2.07 6.18 9.90
C ILE A 164 1.55 7.59 9.69
N THR A 165 0.90 7.83 8.53
CA THR A 165 0.45 9.17 8.12
C THR A 165 -0.99 9.47 8.52
N GLY A 166 -1.81 8.44 8.71
CA GLY A 166 -3.26 8.58 8.86
C GLY A 166 -4.01 8.86 7.55
N GLU A 167 -3.31 9.00 6.43
CA GLU A 167 -3.89 9.32 5.12
C GLU A 167 -4.11 8.06 4.28
N GLU A 168 -5.15 8.09 3.46
CA GLU A 168 -5.36 7.03 2.46
C GLU A 168 -4.32 7.14 1.35
N SER A 169 -3.82 5.99 0.92
CA SER A 169 -2.84 5.88 -0.15
C SER A 169 -3.49 5.46 -1.47
N ILE A 170 -2.81 5.77 -2.56
CA ILE A 170 -3.30 5.55 -3.94
C ILE A 170 -2.77 4.27 -4.59
N PHE A 171 -1.89 3.51 -3.91
CA PHE A 171 -1.35 2.27 -4.47
C PHE A 171 -2.46 1.22 -4.63
N GLY A 172 -2.42 0.48 -5.74
CA GLY A 172 -3.52 -0.40 -6.14
C GLY A 172 -4.58 0.29 -7.01
N MET A 173 -4.56 1.62 -7.11
CA MET A 173 -5.35 2.33 -8.12
C MET A 173 -4.73 2.18 -9.50
N ARG A 174 -5.53 2.39 -10.55
CA ARG A 174 -5.07 2.29 -11.94
C ARG A 174 -5.29 3.59 -12.69
N ILE A 175 -4.33 3.93 -13.52
CA ILE A 175 -4.38 5.09 -14.41
C ILE A 175 -4.88 4.62 -15.76
N ALA A 176 -5.87 5.32 -16.32
CA ALA A 176 -6.27 5.17 -17.71
C ALA A 176 -5.56 6.23 -18.55
N ALA A 177 -4.81 5.81 -19.54
CA ALA A 177 -3.99 6.70 -20.37
C ALA A 177 -4.14 6.42 -21.86
N VAL A 178 -3.82 7.42 -22.68
CA VAL A 178 -3.71 7.26 -24.13
C VAL A 178 -2.25 6.98 -24.49
N GLY A 179 -2.02 5.89 -25.17
CA GLY A 179 -0.71 5.53 -25.71
C GLY A 179 -0.71 5.40 -27.23
N SER A 180 0.45 5.63 -27.86
CA SER A 180 0.64 5.42 -29.29
C SER A 180 1.33 4.09 -29.54
N GLN A 181 0.74 3.25 -30.38
CA GLN A 181 1.34 2.01 -30.81
C GLN A 181 1.00 1.76 -32.29
N GLY A 182 2.01 1.68 -33.16
CA GLY A 182 1.80 1.44 -34.56
C GLY A 182 1.04 2.58 -35.30
N GLY A 183 1.20 3.84 -34.87
CA GLY A 183 0.54 5.01 -35.45
C GLY A 183 -0.88 5.29 -34.94
N ASN A 184 -1.51 4.35 -34.24
CA ASN A 184 -2.83 4.52 -33.67
C ASN A 184 -2.77 4.97 -32.22
N LYS A 185 -3.83 5.62 -31.76
CA LYS A 185 -4.04 5.99 -30.35
C LYS A 185 -4.93 4.97 -29.68
N GLU A 186 -4.42 4.33 -28.65
CA GLU A 186 -5.15 3.30 -27.91
C GLU A 186 -5.22 3.63 -26.43
N ILE A 187 -6.23 3.10 -25.75
CA ILE A 187 -6.39 3.25 -24.30
C ILE A 187 -5.62 2.12 -23.60
N PHE A 188 -4.84 2.51 -22.61
CA PHE A 188 -4.08 1.62 -21.73
C PHE A 188 -4.49 1.84 -20.29
N LEU A 189 -4.37 0.78 -19.51
CA LEU A 189 -4.39 0.82 -18.05
C LEU A 189 -3.00 0.47 -17.53
N LEU A 190 -2.58 1.17 -16.49
CA LEU A 190 -1.33 0.90 -15.78
C LEU A 190 -1.54 1.15 -14.28
N ASP A 191 -0.76 0.50 -13.46
CA ASP A 191 -0.73 0.76 -12.03
C ASP A 191 -0.11 2.13 -11.75
N VAL A 192 -0.36 2.71 -10.58
CA VAL A 192 0.13 4.06 -10.23
C VAL A 192 1.66 4.14 -10.28
N ASP A 193 2.34 3.03 -10.02
CA ASP A 193 3.81 2.91 -10.10
C ASP A 193 4.34 2.78 -11.55
N GLY A 194 3.49 2.96 -12.55
CA GLY A 194 3.83 2.90 -13.98
C GLY A 194 3.99 1.49 -14.55
N LYS A 195 3.77 0.46 -13.75
CA LYS A 195 3.87 -0.95 -14.17
C LYS A 195 2.48 -1.54 -14.47
N GLY A 196 2.41 -2.84 -14.73
CA GLY A 196 1.14 -3.53 -14.98
C GLY A 196 0.40 -3.05 -16.22
N VAL A 197 1.13 -2.50 -17.21
CA VAL A 197 0.55 -1.91 -18.42
C VAL A 197 -0.27 -2.94 -19.18
N SER A 198 -1.54 -2.62 -19.43
CA SER A 198 -2.45 -3.45 -20.24
C SER A 198 -3.21 -2.59 -21.25
N LYS A 199 -3.34 -3.10 -22.47
CA LYS A 199 -4.04 -2.43 -23.56
C LYS A 199 -5.54 -2.75 -23.50
N VAL A 200 -6.38 -1.72 -23.37
CA VAL A 200 -7.84 -1.84 -23.31
C VAL A 200 -8.46 -1.90 -24.71
N THR A 201 -8.04 -0.98 -25.59
CA THR A 201 -8.57 -0.94 -26.96
C THR A 201 -7.56 -1.55 -27.94
N ARG A 202 -8.11 -2.27 -28.97
CA ARG A 202 -7.34 -2.90 -30.04
C ARG A 202 -8.07 -2.78 -31.37
N ASN A 203 -8.61 -1.59 -31.63
CA ASN A 203 -9.48 -1.38 -32.79
C ASN A 203 -8.80 -0.73 -33.97
N GLY A 204 -7.50 -0.44 -33.89
CA GLY A 204 -6.71 0.15 -34.96
C GLY A 204 -7.13 1.57 -35.35
N SER A 205 -7.75 2.30 -34.41
CA SER A 205 -8.24 3.64 -34.63
C SER A 205 -7.70 4.63 -33.60
N ILE A 206 -8.17 5.86 -33.66
CA ILE A 206 -7.87 6.88 -32.66
C ILE A 206 -8.87 6.73 -31.51
N ASN A 207 -8.35 6.53 -30.30
CA ASN A 207 -9.09 6.49 -29.04
C ASN A 207 -8.49 7.51 -28.08
N LEU A 208 -9.31 8.41 -27.53
CA LEU A 208 -8.87 9.58 -26.75
C LEU A 208 -9.72 9.76 -25.49
N SER A 209 -9.20 10.58 -24.57
CA SER A 209 -9.93 11.08 -23.40
C SER A 209 -10.57 9.99 -22.56
N PRO A 210 -9.80 8.99 -22.05
CA PRO A 210 -10.36 8.02 -21.12
C PRO A 210 -10.75 8.70 -19.82
N ALA A 211 -11.89 8.30 -19.26
CA ALA A 211 -12.37 8.73 -17.96
C ALA A 211 -12.95 7.55 -17.19
N TRP A 212 -12.60 7.42 -15.92
CA TRP A 212 -13.18 6.45 -15.02
C TRP A 212 -14.59 6.85 -14.60
N SER A 213 -15.49 5.88 -14.46
CA SER A 213 -16.73 6.08 -13.73
C SER A 213 -16.44 6.38 -12.25
N PRO A 214 -17.34 7.09 -11.54
CA PRO A 214 -17.14 7.42 -10.11
C PRO A 214 -16.94 6.20 -9.21
N ASP A 215 -17.48 5.04 -9.59
CA ASP A 215 -17.34 3.78 -8.85
C ASP A 215 -16.08 2.97 -9.24
N GLY A 216 -15.25 3.49 -10.17
CA GLY A 216 -14.01 2.85 -10.62
C GLY A 216 -14.20 1.55 -11.43
N ARG A 217 -15.43 1.23 -11.86
CA ARG A 217 -15.74 -0.06 -12.52
C ARG A 217 -15.76 0.02 -14.03
N GLN A 218 -15.91 1.21 -14.59
CA GLN A 218 -16.04 1.42 -16.02
C GLN A 218 -15.13 2.53 -16.49
N ILE A 219 -14.78 2.48 -17.78
CA ILE A 219 -14.03 3.53 -18.47
C ILE A 219 -14.82 3.96 -19.67
N ALA A 220 -15.07 5.26 -19.81
CA ALA A 220 -15.57 5.90 -21.01
C ALA A 220 -14.40 6.48 -21.81
N TRP A 221 -14.50 6.47 -23.13
CA TRP A 221 -13.51 7.12 -24.01
C TRP A 221 -14.15 7.52 -25.33
N THR A 222 -13.52 8.46 -26.04
CA THR A 222 -13.90 8.84 -27.40
C THR A 222 -13.19 7.92 -28.39
N SER A 223 -13.94 7.32 -29.35
CA SER A 223 -13.39 6.44 -30.37
C SER A 223 -13.81 6.89 -31.78
N TYR A 224 -12.84 7.00 -32.66
CA TYR A 224 -13.05 7.36 -34.08
C TYR A 224 -13.12 6.13 -35.00
N ARG A 225 -13.46 4.96 -34.44
CA ARG A 225 -13.50 3.69 -35.20
C ARG A 225 -14.46 3.71 -36.38
N ARG A 226 -15.56 4.46 -36.30
CA ARG A 226 -16.60 4.52 -37.33
C ARG A 226 -16.60 5.81 -38.15
N GLY A 227 -15.53 6.62 -38.02
CA GLY A 227 -15.48 7.97 -38.57
C GLY A 227 -16.19 8.99 -37.67
N ASN A 228 -16.21 10.25 -38.13
CA ASN A 228 -16.95 11.33 -37.42
C ASN A 228 -18.45 11.17 -37.67
#